data_73e8521fe5af9750c05c4dc83c29b210
#
_entry.id   73e8521fe5af9750c05c4dc83c29b210
#
_cell.length_a   1.000
_cell.length_b   1.000
_cell.length_c   1.000
_cell.angle_alpha   90.00
_cell.angle_beta   90.00
_cell.angle_gamma   90.00
#
_symmetry.space_group_name_H-M   'P 1'
#
loop_
_entity.id
_entity.type
_entity.pdbx_description
1 polymer ?
#
loop_
_entity_poly.entity_id
_entity_poly.type
_entity_poly.pdbx_seq_one_letter_code
_entity_poly.pdbx_strand_id
1 'polypeptide(L)'
;QRRNLMLSILNENPGQYANLLSQARLNEDVEVVHYAATAMAQISAKEDIALQQRMEEYERNRDSDEALDRYREALEHYLESSMEQGYARTLQMRRYTDLLAERLKRHNDYRTVCSLAKTQMDLGSFDAASRTIEAALSAWPRQGDVWLMKLRLEAARHDGEAVQRTVRHIKDDHIYLGGRGHDILRFWLGDKEAGRA
;
A
#
# COMPACT_ATOMS: atom_id res chain seq x y z
N GLN A 1 22.18 -29.44 -5.35
CA GLN A 1 22.06 -28.16 -6.09
C GLN A 1 20.90 -27.31 -5.59
N ARG A 2 19.66 -27.82 -5.43
CA ARG A 2 18.47 -27.09 -4.95
C ARG A 2 18.64 -26.53 -3.54
N ARG A 3 19.22 -27.32 -2.62
CA ARG A 3 19.53 -26.91 -1.25
C ARG A 3 20.49 -25.72 -1.19
N ASN A 4 21.56 -25.75 -2.00
CA ASN A 4 22.54 -24.65 -2.03
C ASN A 4 21.94 -23.37 -2.62
N LEU A 5 21.03 -23.49 -3.58
CA LEU A 5 20.27 -22.35 -4.12
C LEU A 5 19.37 -21.74 -3.05
N MET A 6 18.65 -22.56 -2.27
CA MET A 6 17.80 -22.07 -1.18
C MET A 6 18.61 -21.39 -0.07
N LEU A 7 19.81 -21.91 0.23
CA LEU A 7 20.71 -21.29 1.21
C LEU A 7 21.32 -19.98 0.69
N SER A 8 21.58 -19.86 -0.61
CA SER A 8 22.02 -18.59 -1.21
C SER A 8 20.92 -17.52 -1.19
N ILE A 9 19.68 -17.91 -1.46
CA ILE A 9 18.50 -17.03 -1.36
C ILE A 9 18.36 -16.43 0.06
N LEU A 10 18.59 -17.24 1.09
CA LEU A 10 18.55 -16.80 2.49
C LEU A 10 19.63 -15.75 2.84
N ASN A 11 20.75 -15.76 2.14
CA ASN A 11 21.88 -14.89 2.42
C ASN A 11 21.89 -13.57 1.61
N GLU A 12 21.23 -13.51 0.46
CA GLU A 12 21.36 -12.37 -0.44
C GLU A 12 20.27 -11.31 -0.29
N ASN A 13 19.03 -11.63 -0.43
CA ASN A 13 17.91 -10.71 -0.17
C ASN A 13 16.57 -11.46 -0.17
N PRO A 14 16.17 -11.99 0.98
CA PRO A 14 15.06 -12.94 1.05
C PRO A 14 13.70 -12.37 0.63
N GLY A 15 13.46 -11.05 0.77
CA GLY A 15 12.20 -10.42 0.38
C GLY A 15 11.89 -10.51 -1.12
N GLN A 16 12.92 -10.50 -1.98
CA GLN A 16 12.74 -10.65 -3.44
C GLN A 16 12.26 -12.05 -3.83
N TYR A 17 12.47 -13.03 -2.97
CA TYR A 17 12.16 -14.44 -3.23
C TYR A 17 10.89 -14.94 -2.53
N ALA A 18 10.16 -14.06 -1.83
CA ALA A 18 8.95 -14.44 -1.09
C ALA A 18 7.93 -15.19 -1.96
N ASN A 19 7.70 -14.74 -3.20
CA ASN A 19 6.81 -15.40 -4.15
C ASN A 19 7.34 -16.79 -4.59
N LEU A 20 8.65 -16.92 -4.81
CA LEU A 20 9.28 -18.21 -5.17
C LEU A 20 9.23 -19.18 -3.99
N LEU A 21 9.46 -18.71 -2.77
CA LEU A 21 9.35 -19.51 -1.55
C LEU A 21 7.91 -19.96 -1.30
N SER A 22 6.93 -19.10 -1.57
CA SER A 22 5.51 -19.46 -1.51
C SER A 22 5.16 -20.57 -2.49
N GLN A 23 5.63 -20.49 -3.73
CA GLN A 23 5.45 -21.55 -4.73
C GLN A 23 6.19 -22.83 -4.34
N ALA A 24 7.41 -22.72 -3.80
CA ALA A 24 8.18 -23.85 -3.33
C ALA A 24 7.49 -24.63 -2.19
N ARG A 25 6.66 -23.99 -1.37
CA ARG A 25 5.83 -24.67 -0.35
C ARG A 25 4.74 -25.58 -0.91
N LEU A 26 4.39 -25.39 -2.17
CA LEU A 26 3.40 -26.21 -2.87
C LEU A 26 4.07 -27.31 -3.73
N ASN A 27 5.37 -27.52 -3.57
CA ASN A 27 6.12 -28.53 -4.32
C ASN A 27 5.81 -29.94 -3.81
N GLU A 28 5.92 -30.93 -4.69
CA GLU A 28 5.72 -32.35 -4.34
C GLU A 28 6.91 -32.91 -3.50
N ASP A 29 8.08 -32.28 -3.59
CA ASP A 29 9.29 -32.66 -2.85
C ASP A 29 9.25 -32.09 -1.43
N VAL A 30 9.12 -32.98 -0.44
CA VAL A 30 9.02 -32.65 0.99
C VAL A 30 10.25 -31.88 1.50
N GLU A 31 11.44 -32.16 0.97
CA GLU A 31 12.65 -31.39 1.34
C GLU A 31 12.55 -29.94 0.86
N VAL A 32 12.08 -29.72 -0.36
CA VAL A 32 11.88 -28.38 -0.92
C VAL A 32 10.85 -27.60 -0.08
N VAL A 33 9.74 -28.24 0.27
CA VAL A 33 8.70 -27.65 1.14
C VAL A 33 9.26 -27.27 2.50
N HIS A 34 10.03 -28.16 3.14
CA HIS A 34 10.64 -27.92 4.44
C HIS A 34 11.62 -26.73 4.40
N TYR A 35 12.51 -26.70 3.42
CA TYR A 35 13.47 -25.60 3.26
C TYR A 35 12.77 -24.26 2.96
N ALA A 36 11.74 -24.27 2.11
CA ALA A 36 10.97 -23.06 1.81
C ALA A 36 10.25 -22.53 3.07
N ALA A 37 9.62 -23.40 3.85
CA ALA A 37 8.95 -23.03 5.09
C ALA A 37 9.93 -22.47 6.14
N THR A 38 11.10 -23.09 6.28
CA THR A 38 12.16 -22.63 7.20
C THR A 38 12.71 -21.27 6.77
N ALA A 39 12.95 -21.09 5.45
CA ALA A 39 13.40 -19.83 4.89
C ALA A 39 12.39 -18.71 5.16
N MET A 40 11.13 -18.96 4.90
CA MET A 40 10.05 -17.99 5.14
C MET A 40 9.91 -17.62 6.62
N ALA A 41 10.02 -18.60 7.54
CA ALA A 41 9.99 -18.33 8.97
C ALA A 41 11.16 -17.45 9.42
N GLN A 42 12.36 -17.67 8.87
CA GLN A 42 13.53 -16.83 9.18
C GLN A 42 13.40 -15.41 8.62
N ILE A 43 12.81 -15.25 7.42
CA ILE A 43 12.52 -13.93 6.84
C ILE A 43 11.55 -13.19 7.73
N SER A 44 10.40 -13.80 8.05
CA SER A 44 9.38 -13.22 8.92
C SER A 44 9.97 -12.79 10.26
N ALA A 45 10.76 -13.66 10.91
CA ALA A 45 11.38 -13.33 12.19
C ALA A 45 12.34 -12.13 12.10
N LYS A 46 13.11 -12.00 11.01
CA LYS A 46 13.98 -10.83 10.79
C LYS A 46 13.18 -9.54 10.58
N GLU A 47 12.10 -9.61 9.81
CA GLU A 47 11.21 -8.47 9.55
C GLU A 47 10.51 -8.04 10.83
N ASP A 48 10.02 -8.98 11.65
CA ASP A 48 9.42 -8.71 12.96
C ASP A 48 10.39 -8.00 13.91
N ILE A 49 11.63 -8.48 14.01
CA ILE A 49 12.66 -7.87 14.83
C ILE A 49 12.99 -6.45 14.34
N ALA A 50 13.15 -6.28 13.04
CA ALA A 50 13.44 -4.98 12.45
C ALA A 50 12.30 -3.97 12.71
N LEU A 51 11.07 -4.41 12.53
CA LEU A 51 9.88 -3.60 12.79
C LEU A 51 9.78 -3.21 14.27
N GLN A 52 10.02 -4.18 15.19
CA GLN A 52 10.02 -3.95 16.63
C GLN A 52 11.07 -2.91 17.04
N GLN A 53 12.28 -2.99 16.48
CA GLN A 53 13.35 -2.02 16.76
C GLN A 53 12.95 -0.60 16.33
N ARG A 54 12.32 -0.44 15.15
CA ARG A 54 11.82 0.87 14.67
C ARG A 54 10.70 1.42 15.54
N MET A 55 9.79 0.55 15.98
CA MET A 55 8.74 0.93 16.90
C MET A 55 9.33 1.44 18.23
N GLU A 56 10.28 0.73 18.82
CA GLU A 56 10.94 1.14 20.06
C GLU A 56 11.74 2.43 19.91
N GLU A 57 12.42 2.64 18.76
CA GLU A 57 13.12 3.88 18.44
C GLU A 57 12.13 5.05 18.41
N TYR A 58 10.99 4.89 17.75
CA TYR A 58 9.94 5.90 17.69
C TYR A 58 9.32 6.16 19.07
N GLU A 59 9.05 5.13 19.86
CA GLU A 59 8.48 5.31 21.20
C GLU A 59 9.39 6.08 22.16
N ARG A 60 10.72 5.93 22.01
CA ARG A 60 11.70 6.70 22.79
C ARG A 60 11.83 8.15 22.30
N ASN A 61 11.54 8.42 21.02
CA ASN A 61 11.75 9.71 20.37
C ASN A 61 10.47 10.14 19.60
N ARG A 62 9.35 10.19 20.28
CA ARG A 62 8.05 10.47 19.63
C ARG A 62 7.98 11.81 18.92
N ASP A 63 8.76 12.79 19.34
CA ASP A 63 8.80 14.13 18.71
C ASP A 63 9.71 14.18 17.47
N SER A 64 10.49 13.13 17.19
CA SER A 64 11.38 13.06 16.03
C SER A 64 10.61 12.67 14.77
N ASP A 65 10.65 13.54 13.77
CA ASP A 65 10.10 13.24 12.44
C ASP A 65 10.84 12.10 11.77
N GLU A 66 12.17 12.02 11.96
CA GLU A 66 12.97 10.93 11.42
C GLU A 66 12.59 9.57 12.01
N ALA A 67 12.35 9.50 13.32
CA ALA A 67 11.94 8.25 13.97
C ALA A 67 10.54 7.82 13.50
N LEU A 68 9.61 8.77 13.35
CA LEU A 68 8.29 8.55 12.78
C LEU A 68 8.38 8.01 11.35
N ASP A 69 9.17 8.66 10.49
CA ASP A 69 9.30 8.27 9.09
C ASP A 69 9.97 6.90 8.94
N ARG A 70 11.02 6.60 9.71
CA ARG A 70 11.67 5.28 9.71
C ARG A 70 10.72 4.16 10.15
N TYR A 71 9.90 4.39 11.18
CA TYR A 71 8.93 3.39 11.63
C TYR A 71 7.80 3.22 10.61
N ARG A 72 7.28 4.32 10.03
CA ARG A 72 6.29 4.31 8.97
C ARG A 72 6.77 3.51 7.74
N GLU A 73 7.99 3.78 7.27
CA GLU A 73 8.60 3.10 6.13
C GLU A 73 8.84 1.60 6.41
N ALA A 74 9.33 1.27 7.62
CA ALA A 74 9.50 -0.13 8.01
C ALA A 74 8.17 -0.88 8.04
N LEU A 75 7.11 -0.24 8.54
CA LEU A 75 5.78 -0.85 8.59
C LEU A 75 5.13 -0.95 7.19
N GLU A 76 5.35 0.03 6.31
CA GLU A 76 4.93 -0.03 4.91
C GLU A 76 5.59 -1.23 4.21
N HIS A 77 6.92 -1.34 4.31
CA HIS A 77 7.67 -2.47 3.76
C HIS A 77 7.19 -3.82 4.34
N TYR A 78 6.96 -3.89 5.64
CA TYR A 78 6.43 -5.08 6.30
C TYR A 78 5.06 -5.48 5.73
N LEU A 79 4.14 -4.52 5.54
CA LEU A 79 2.82 -4.77 4.96
C LEU A 79 2.87 -5.18 3.48
N GLU A 80 3.90 -4.76 2.75
CA GLU A 80 4.11 -5.13 1.34
C GLU A 80 4.77 -6.52 1.21
N SER A 81 5.74 -6.83 2.06
CA SER A 81 6.54 -8.04 2.00
C SER A 81 5.94 -9.20 2.79
N SER A 82 5.24 -8.91 3.90
CA SER A 82 4.76 -9.94 4.80
C SER A 82 3.62 -10.76 4.18
N MET A 83 3.68 -12.07 4.42
CA MET A 83 2.62 -13.00 4.05
C MET A 83 1.54 -13.11 5.13
N GLU A 84 1.62 -12.29 6.16
CA GLU A 84 0.63 -12.24 7.21
C GLU A 84 -0.74 -11.87 6.66
N GLN A 85 -1.75 -12.60 7.12
CA GLN A 85 -3.14 -12.41 6.74
C GLN A 85 -4.02 -12.35 8.00
N GLY A 86 -5.26 -11.95 7.81
CA GLY A 86 -6.25 -11.94 8.89
C GLY A 86 -6.01 -10.85 9.91
N TYR A 87 -6.21 -11.18 11.18
CA TYR A 87 -6.23 -10.21 12.27
C TYR A 87 -4.89 -9.50 12.50
N ALA A 88 -3.77 -10.25 12.44
CA ALA A 88 -2.44 -9.67 12.65
C ALA A 88 -2.15 -8.59 11.59
N ARG A 89 -2.39 -8.87 10.31
CA ARG A 89 -2.25 -7.88 9.25
C ARG A 89 -3.15 -6.66 9.47
N THR A 90 -4.42 -6.88 9.84
CA THR A 90 -5.36 -5.79 10.12
C THR A 90 -4.85 -4.89 11.25
N LEU A 91 -4.24 -5.45 12.29
CA LEU A 91 -3.65 -4.69 13.39
C LEU A 91 -2.48 -3.81 12.91
N GLN A 92 -1.59 -4.35 12.10
CA GLN A 92 -0.48 -3.59 11.52
C GLN A 92 -0.96 -2.49 10.56
N MET A 93 -1.98 -2.76 9.75
CA MET A 93 -2.60 -1.73 8.90
C MET A 93 -3.21 -0.58 9.72
N ARG A 94 -3.84 -0.87 10.87
CA ARG A 94 -4.34 0.18 11.77
C ARG A 94 -3.19 1.01 12.35
N ARG A 95 -2.11 0.38 12.81
CA ARG A 95 -0.90 1.09 13.26
C ARG A 95 -0.33 1.98 12.16
N TYR A 96 -0.27 1.46 10.93
CA TYR A 96 0.19 2.24 9.78
C TYR A 96 -0.72 3.45 9.52
N THR A 97 -2.05 3.29 9.63
CA THR A 97 -3.01 4.38 9.55
C THR A 97 -2.74 5.47 10.60
N ASP A 98 -2.44 5.07 11.85
CA ASP A 98 -2.14 6.01 12.94
C ASP A 98 -0.85 6.78 12.67
N LEU A 99 0.21 6.12 12.18
CA LEU A 99 1.47 6.78 11.81
C LEU A 99 1.29 7.76 10.64
N LEU A 100 0.52 7.38 9.62
CA LEU A 100 0.19 8.28 8.51
C LEU A 100 -0.60 9.52 8.98
N ALA A 101 -1.58 9.33 9.87
CA ALA A 101 -2.34 10.42 10.45
C ALA A 101 -1.46 11.35 11.31
N GLU A 102 -0.53 10.78 12.09
CA GLU A 102 0.44 11.55 12.87
C GLU A 102 1.40 12.32 11.95
N ARG A 103 1.87 11.69 10.88
CA ARG A 103 2.72 12.34 9.87
C ARG A 103 2.02 13.54 9.24
N LEU A 104 0.73 13.39 8.90
CA LEU A 104 -0.06 14.48 8.29
C LEU A 104 -0.30 15.67 9.24
N LYS A 105 -0.38 15.45 10.55
CA LYS A 105 -0.45 16.56 11.52
C LYS A 105 0.82 17.42 11.51
N ARG A 106 1.97 16.80 11.25
CA ARG A 106 3.27 17.49 11.21
C ARG A 106 3.58 18.07 9.85
N HIS A 107 3.31 17.30 8.80
CA HIS A 107 3.62 17.66 7.42
C HIS A 107 2.46 17.27 6.50
N ASN A 108 1.78 18.25 6.00
CA ASN A 108 0.64 18.04 5.11
C ASN A 108 1.13 17.84 3.68
N ASP A 109 1.14 16.59 3.20
CA ASP A 109 1.51 16.25 1.82
C ASP A 109 0.51 15.25 1.20
N TYR A 110 0.28 15.39 -0.11
CA TYR A 110 -0.73 14.60 -0.81
C TYR A 110 -0.38 13.12 -0.93
N ARG A 111 0.92 12.75 -0.93
CA ARG A 111 1.34 11.35 -1.03
C ARG A 111 0.96 10.59 0.23
N THR A 112 1.25 11.15 1.39
CA THR A 112 0.84 10.59 2.68
C THR A 112 -0.69 10.48 2.78
N VAL A 113 -1.43 11.49 2.27
CA VAL A 113 -2.90 11.42 2.20
C VAL A 113 -3.37 10.27 1.32
N CYS A 114 -2.76 10.07 0.15
CA CYS A 114 -3.11 8.95 -0.74
C CYS A 114 -2.82 7.58 -0.08
N SER A 115 -1.70 7.44 0.63
CA SER A 115 -1.38 6.22 1.39
C SER A 115 -2.38 5.99 2.51
N LEU A 116 -2.78 7.04 3.24
CA LEU A 116 -3.80 6.96 4.27
C LEU A 116 -5.16 6.53 3.71
N ALA A 117 -5.63 7.18 2.66
CA ALA A 117 -6.90 6.85 2.02
C ALA A 117 -6.90 5.41 1.48
N LYS A 118 -5.81 4.98 0.85
CA LYS A 118 -5.64 3.60 0.39
C LYS A 118 -5.77 2.61 1.55
N THR A 119 -5.01 2.83 2.63
CA THR A 119 -5.02 1.91 3.80
C THR A 119 -6.39 1.87 4.48
N GLN A 120 -7.09 3.02 4.56
CA GLN A 120 -8.46 3.09 5.06
C GLN A 120 -9.44 2.29 4.19
N MET A 121 -9.30 2.34 2.86
CA MET A 121 -10.09 1.52 1.93
C MET A 121 -9.79 0.03 2.11
N ASP A 122 -8.51 -0.34 2.21
CA ASP A 122 -8.08 -1.73 2.41
C ASP A 122 -8.58 -2.30 3.76
N LEU A 123 -8.80 -1.43 4.76
CA LEU A 123 -9.46 -1.75 6.04
C LEU A 123 -10.99 -1.76 5.98
N GLY A 124 -11.60 -1.47 4.83
CA GLY A 124 -13.05 -1.32 4.69
C GLY A 124 -13.62 -0.06 5.33
N SER A 125 -12.77 0.87 5.76
CA SER A 125 -13.17 2.13 6.42
C SER A 125 -13.50 3.22 5.40
N PHE A 126 -14.45 2.95 4.50
CA PHE A 126 -14.76 3.80 3.34
C PHE A 126 -15.19 5.22 3.71
N ASP A 127 -15.87 5.41 4.84
CA ASP A 127 -16.28 6.75 5.27
C ASP A 127 -15.09 7.59 5.77
N ALA A 128 -14.11 6.96 6.41
CA ALA A 128 -12.86 7.62 6.78
C ALA A 128 -12.06 7.99 5.52
N ALA A 129 -11.95 7.07 4.56
CA ALA A 129 -11.31 7.31 3.27
C ALA A 129 -11.96 8.46 2.50
N SER A 130 -13.31 8.56 2.50
CA SER A 130 -14.04 9.67 1.86
C SER A 130 -13.65 11.00 2.47
N ARG A 131 -13.69 11.13 3.79
CA ARG A 131 -13.30 12.38 4.47
C ARG A 131 -11.85 12.76 4.18
N THR A 132 -10.95 11.78 4.18
CA THR A 132 -9.53 11.99 3.88
C THR A 132 -9.34 12.51 2.45
N ILE A 133 -10.01 11.91 1.46
CA ILE A 133 -9.93 12.30 0.06
C ILE A 133 -10.57 13.68 -0.17
N GLU A 134 -11.73 13.95 0.43
CA GLU A 134 -12.42 15.25 0.30
C GLU A 134 -11.58 16.40 0.87
N ALA A 135 -10.97 16.20 2.04
CA ALA A 135 -10.03 17.16 2.60
C ALA A 135 -8.81 17.38 1.69
N ALA A 136 -8.30 16.31 1.09
CA ALA A 136 -7.18 16.39 0.13
C ALA A 136 -7.58 17.15 -1.14
N LEU A 137 -8.75 16.90 -1.71
CA LEU A 137 -9.23 17.60 -2.91
C LEU A 137 -9.45 19.08 -2.65
N SER A 138 -9.84 19.45 -1.41
CA SER A 138 -9.94 20.86 -1.01
C SER A 138 -8.58 21.55 -0.94
N ALA A 139 -7.52 20.84 -0.52
CA ALA A 139 -6.17 21.38 -0.42
C ALA A 139 -5.40 21.32 -1.76
N TRP A 140 -5.63 20.29 -2.56
CA TRP A 140 -4.94 20.03 -3.83
C TRP A 140 -5.93 19.69 -4.94
N PRO A 141 -6.78 20.63 -5.38
CA PRO A 141 -7.89 20.35 -6.32
C PRO A 141 -7.43 19.86 -7.71
N ARG A 142 -6.19 20.13 -8.08
CA ARG A 142 -5.61 19.71 -9.38
C ARG A 142 -4.66 18.52 -9.29
N GLN A 143 -4.51 17.91 -8.10
CA GLN A 143 -3.60 16.78 -7.92
C GLN A 143 -4.24 15.48 -8.41
N GLY A 144 -3.76 14.97 -9.54
CA GLY A 144 -4.33 13.78 -10.21
C GLY A 144 -4.35 12.53 -9.34
N ASP A 145 -3.32 12.30 -8.52
CA ASP A 145 -3.27 11.13 -7.62
C ASP A 145 -4.44 11.11 -6.61
N VAL A 146 -4.87 12.29 -6.13
CA VAL A 146 -6.01 12.38 -5.20
C VAL A 146 -7.31 12.06 -5.92
N TRP A 147 -7.48 12.53 -7.17
CA TRP A 147 -8.63 12.17 -8.00
C TRP A 147 -8.67 10.68 -8.32
N LEU A 148 -7.52 10.04 -8.54
CA LEU A 148 -7.44 8.59 -8.70
C LEU A 148 -7.86 7.86 -7.44
N MET A 149 -7.53 8.37 -6.24
CA MET A 149 -8.02 7.80 -4.99
C MET A 149 -9.54 7.94 -4.87
N LYS A 150 -10.12 9.08 -5.28
CA LYS A 150 -11.57 9.27 -5.31
C LYS A 150 -12.25 8.25 -6.22
N LEU A 151 -11.77 8.07 -7.44
CA LEU A 151 -12.30 7.06 -8.38
C LEU A 151 -12.22 5.64 -7.81
N ARG A 152 -11.11 5.30 -7.15
CA ARG A 152 -10.96 3.99 -6.50
C ARG A 152 -11.96 3.79 -5.37
N LEU A 153 -12.20 4.80 -4.55
CA LEU A 153 -13.17 4.75 -3.47
C LEU A 153 -14.60 4.55 -4.01
N GLU A 154 -14.99 5.33 -5.01
CA GLU A 154 -16.31 5.26 -5.62
C GLU A 154 -16.54 3.88 -6.29
N ALA A 155 -15.51 3.35 -6.98
CA ALA A 155 -15.54 2.01 -7.55
C ALA A 155 -15.65 0.92 -6.46
N ALA A 156 -14.91 1.04 -5.35
CA ALA A 156 -14.96 0.11 -4.23
C ALA A 156 -16.33 0.11 -3.52
N ARG A 157 -17.05 1.24 -3.57
CA ARG A 157 -18.43 1.37 -3.09
C ARG A 157 -19.47 0.88 -4.11
N HIS A 158 -19.05 0.47 -5.29
CA HIS A 158 -19.91 0.12 -6.41
C HIS A 158 -20.85 1.26 -6.86
N ASP A 159 -20.45 2.53 -6.63
CA ASP A 159 -21.20 3.72 -7.03
C ASP A 159 -20.78 4.16 -8.45
N GLY A 160 -21.35 3.50 -9.46
CA GLY A 160 -21.06 3.78 -10.85
C GLY A 160 -21.44 5.21 -11.28
N GLU A 161 -22.49 5.79 -10.67
CA GLU A 161 -22.89 7.16 -10.99
C GLU A 161 -21.89 8.18 -10.45
N ALA A 162 -21.37 7.98 -9.24
CA ALA A 162 -20.30 8.81 -8.68
C ALA A 162 -19.04 8.72 -9.53
N VAL A 163 -18.62 7.50 -9.93
CA VAL A 163 -17.47 7.31 -10.83
C VAL A 163 -17.66 8.13 -12.11
N GLN A 164 -18.83 8.06 -12.77
CA GLN A 164 -19.10 8.80 -14.01
C GLN A 164 -19.10 10.32 -13.80
N ARG A 165 -19.58 10.82 -12.66
CA ARG A 165 -19.49 12.25 -12.32
C ARG A 165 -18.03 12.70 -12.13
N THR A 166 -17.24 11.91 -11.42
CA THR A 166 -15.83 12.20 -11.16
C THR A 166 -15.00 12.15 -12.44
N VAL A 167 -15.23 11.17 -13.31
CA VAL A 167 -14.56 11.07 -14.63
C VAL A 167 -14.85 12.29 -15.49
N ARG A 168 -16.11 12.73 -15.56
CA ARG A 168 -16.49 13.96 -16.29
C ARG A 168 -15.79 15.19 -15.74
N HIS A 169 -15.79 15.36 -14.43
CA HIS A 169 -15.10 16.49 -13.79
C HIS A 169 -13.60 16.51 -14.10
N ILE A 170 -12.91 15.36 -14.02
CA ILE A 170 -11.48 15.23 -14.36
C ILE A 170 -11.23 15.66 -15.81
N LYS A 171 -12.10 15.26 -16.73
CA LYS A 171 -12.01 15.61 -18.17
C LYS A 171 -12.27 17.10 -18.41
N ASP A 172 -13.35 17.63 -17.84
CA ASP A 172 -13.79 19.02 -18.06
C ASP A 172 -12.79 20.03 -17.48
N ASP A 173 -12.19 19.72 -16.33
CA ASP A 173 -11.19 20.55 -15.66
C ASP A 173 -9.75 20.27 -16.12
N HIS A 174 -9.57 19.39 -17.10
CA HIS A 174 -8.25 19.01 -17.64
C HIS A 174 -7.25 18.59 -16.55
N ILE A 175 -7.69 17.77 -15.59
CA ILE A 175 -6.84 17.32 -14.50
C ILE A 175 -5.90 16.22 -15.01
N TYR A 176 -4.60 16.48 -14.89
CA TYR A 176 -3.57 15.53 -15.33
C TYR A 176 -3.42 14.37 -14.34
N LEU A 177 -3.66 13.14 -14.80
CA LEU A 177 -3.62 11.92 -13.97
C LEU A 177 -2.32 11.10 -14.12
N GLY A 178 -1.38 11.54 -14.93
CA GLY A 178 -0.22 10.72 -15.30
C GLY A 178 -0.56 9.57 -16.25
N GLY A 179 0.45 8.83 -16.72
CA GLY A 179 0.27 7.79 -17.73
C GLY A 179 -0.73 6.70 -17.36
N ARG A 180 -0.67 6.18 -16.13
CA ARG A 180 -1.63 5.16 -15.64
C ARG A 180 -3.05 5.70 -15.47
N GLY A 181 -3.19 6.99 -15.20
CA GLY A 181 -4.50 7.61 -15.07
C GLY A 181 -5.26 7.68 -16.39
N HIS A 182 -4.59 7.87 -17.50
CA HIS A 182 -5.19 7.82 -18.83
C HIS A 182 -5.82 6.46 -19.13
N ASP A 183 -5.19 5.36 -18.76
CA ASP A 183 -5.74 4.02 -18.98
C ASP A 183 -7.01 3.81 -18.14
N ILE A 184 -7.03 4.32 -16.90
CA ILE A 184 -8.21 4.28 -16.03
C ILE A 184 -9.35 5.10 -16.62
N LEU A 185 -9.08 6.32 -17.08
CA LEU A 185 -10.11 7.15 -17.74
C LEU A 185 -10.65 6.48 -19.01
N ARG A 186 -9.77 5.91 -19.84
CA ARG A 186 -10.15 5.20 -21.06
C ARG A 186 -11.09 4.03 -20.75
N PHE A 187 -10.81 3.27 -19.71
CA PHE A 187 -11.68 2.18 -19.26
C PHE A 187 -13.09 2.67 -18.89
N TRP A 188 -13.20 3.78 -18.17
CA TRP A 188 -14.50 4.31 -17.71
C TRP A 188 -15.25 5.12 -18.75
N LEU A 189 -14.58 5.76 -19.70
CA LEU A 189 -15.19 6.53 -20.78
C LEU A 189 -15.62 5.65 -21.97
N GLY A 190 -15.10 4.44 -22.09
CA GLY A 190 -15.19 3.61 -23.30
C GLY A 190 -14.28 4.12 -24.42
N ASP A 191 -13.86 3.22 -25.32
CA ASP A 191 -12.87 3.52 -26.38
C ASP A 191 -13.24 4.66 -27.34
N LYS A 192 -14.52 5.05 -27.42
CA LYS A 192 -15.00 6.05 -28.39
C LYS A 192 -14.75 7.51 -28.00
N GLU A 193 -14.54 7.81 -26.71
CA GLU A 193 -14.35 9.19 -26.23
C GLU A 193 -12.89 9.51 -25.80
N ALA A 194 -12.06 8.51 -25.58
CA ALA A 194 -10.68 8.68 -25.10
C ALA A 194 -9.72 9.27 -26.15
N GLY A 195 -10.09 9.27 -27.42
CA GLY A 195 -9.29 9.83 -28.53
C GLY A 195 -9.46 11.34 -28.77
N ARG A 196 -10.25 12.03 -27.95
CA ARG A 196 -10.54 13.48 -28.07
C ARG A 196 -10.07 14.32 -26.87
N ALA A 197 -9.31 13.76 -25.95
CA ALA A 197 -8.77 14.45 -24.77
C ALA A 197 -7.26 14.64 -24.86
#